data_11f92f7ab1cb9dcf9a4630d9b2a7af30
#
_entry.id   11f92f7ab1cb9dcf9a4630d9b2a7af30
#
_cell.length_a   1.000
_cell.length_b   1.000
_cell.length_c   1.000
_cell.angle_alpha   90.00
_cell.angle_beta   90.00
_cell.angle_gamma   90.00
#
_symmetry.space_group_name_H-M   'P 1'
#
loop_
_entity.id
_entity.type
_entity.pdbx_description
1 polymer ?
#
loop_
_entity_poly.entity_id
_entity_poly.type
_entity_poly.pdbx_seq_one_letter_code
_entity_poly.pdbx_strand_id
1 'polypeptide(L)'
;MRPRTLVAATAILLLVAGIAAAPTADARAPPTPICGVCDLDRTTSNGAPIVADDSTLTVTVHGDGSTTWAARVDLEAGGDALSTNASLRRAVVDDAVRDGIADPSDVDSRIDGGTLLVDYRDADATERHLGVVVFTPLTPASPSAPFAIGGEGPRYLGTDRLVVRGDPGWSVRGVGNANGSAGRLVWTREAGDPDDDGRAFVGVTRDPVAVEAGSVLPGLRARIGRLLTGNTF
;
A
#
# COMPACT_ATOMS: atom_id res chain seq x y z
N MET A 1 -1.03 25.28 -61.21
CA MET A 1 -0.63 24.96 -59.84
C MET A 1 0.76 24.33 -59.86
N ARG A 2 1.73 24.88 -59.11
CA ARG A 2 3.13 24.41 -59.17
C ARG A 2 3.26 23.12 -58.35
N PRO A 3 3.92 22.05 -58.84
CA PRO A 3 3.98 20.75 -58.17
C PRO A 3 4.59 20.79 -56.75
N ARG A 4 5.38 21.83 -56.47
CA ARG A 4 5.98 22.02 -55.11
C ARG A 4 5.00 22.36 -54.03
N THR A 5 3.87 23.00 -54.32
CA THR A 5 2.81 23.33 -53.34
C THR A 5 1.97 22.12 -52.96
N LEU A 6 1.78 21.19 -53.89
CA LEU A 6 1.06 19.93 -53.61
C LEU A 6 1.86 19.00 -52.69
N VAL A 7 3.18 18.89 -52.90
CA VAL A 7 4.06 18.04 -52.05
C VAL A 7 4.12 18.57 -50.61
N ALA A 8 4.19 19.90 -50.43
CA ALA A 8 4.21 20.51 -49.10
C ALA A 8 2.89 20.29 -48.32
N ALA A 9 1.75 20.40 -49.01
CA ALA A 9 0.44 20.17 -48.40
C ALA A 9 0.23 18.71 -47.95
N THR A 10 0.73 17.75 -48.74
CA THR A 10 0.63 16.31 -48.40
C THR A 10 1.53 15.94 -47.22
N ALA A 11 2.72 16.53 -47.11
CA ALA A 11 3.64 16.30 -46.01
C ALA A 11 3.08 16.84 -44.69
N ILE A 12 2.44 18.01 -44.68
CA ILE A 12 1.79 18.57 -43.48
C ILE A 12 0.58 17.72 -43.08
N LEU A 13 -0.22 17.23 -44.02
CA LEU A 13 -1.37 16.36 -43.71
C LEU A 13 -0.94 15.01 -43.06
N LEU A 14 0.16 14.43 -43.54
CA LEU A 14 0.74 13.20 -42.97
C LEU A 14 1.32 13.43 -41.58
N LEU A 15 1.90 14.57 -41.27
CA LEU A 15 2.40 14.91 -39.95
C LEU A 15 1.27 15.09 -38.95
N VAL A 16 0.15 15.73 -39.33
CA VAL A 16 -1.00 15.93 -38.46
C VAL A 16 -1.76 14.60 -38.21
N ALA A 17 -1.87 13.73 -39.21
CA ALA A 17 -2.48 12.42 -39.08
C ALA A 17 -1.64 11.47 -38.17
N GLY A 18 -0.29 11.61 -38.17
CA GLY A 18 0.60 10.85 -37.29
C GLY A 18 0.45 11.17 -35.79
N ILE A 19 0.09 12.40 -35.46
CA ILE A 19 -0.08 12.84 -34.06
C ILE A 19 -1.45 12.33 -33.51
N ALA A 20 -2.47 12.20 -34.37
CA ALA A 20 -3.80 11.74 -33.96
C ALA A 20 -3.86 10.22 -33.69
N ALA A 21 -2.87 9.44 -34.12
CA ALA A 21 -2.82 7.99 -33.98
C ALA A 21 -1.86 7.49 -32.86
N ALA A 22 -1.28 8.41 -32.09
CA ALA A 22 -0.54 7.98 -30.90
C ALA A 22 -1.54 7.36 -29.92
N PRO A 23 -1.42 6.06 -29.56
CA PRO A 23 -2.25 5.51 -28.50
C PRO A 23 -1.99 6.36 -27.26
N THR A 24 -3.04 6.92 -26.68
CA THR A 24 -2.96 7.49 -25.34
C THR A 24 -2.66 6.32 -24.43
N ALA A 25 -1.38 6.04 -24.20
CA ALA A 25 -0.99 5.14 -23.12
C ALA A 25 -1.56 5.79 -21.86
N ASP A 26 -2.56 5.18 -21.25
CA ASP A 26 -3.02 5.53 -19.91
C ASP A 26 -1.81 5.36 -18.98
N ALA A 27 -1.12 6.45 -18.71
CA ALA A 27 0.01 6.49 -17.81
C ALA A 27 -0.54 6.34 -16.38
N ARG A 28 -0.88 5.11 -16.01
CA ARG A 28 -1.28 4.75 -14.64
C ARG A 28 -0.03 4.59 -13.81
N ALA A 29 -0.11 5.05 -12.55
CA ALA A 29 0.93 4.77 -11.59
C ALA A 29 1.01 3.24 -11.33
N PRO A 30 2.22 2.70 -11.15
CA PRO A 30 2.39 1.28 -10.84
C PRO A 30 1.68 0.92 -9.52
N PRO A 31 1.22 -0.32 -9.37
CA PRO A 31 0.70 -0.81 -8.10
C PRO A 31 1.74 -0.68 -6.98
N THR A 32 1.28 -0.31 -5.78
CA THR A 32 2.14 -0.17 -4.61
C THR A 32 1.78 -1.21 -3.54
N PRO A 33 2.75 -1.95 -2.97
CA PRO A 33 2.49 -2.92 -1.91
C PRO A 33 2.11 -2.21 -0.61
N ILE A 34 1.17 -2.79 0.14
CA ILE A 34 0.89 -2.35 1.50
C ILE A 34 2.07 -2.69 2.40
N CYS A 35 2.66 -3.87 2.25
CA CYS A 35 3.84 -4.30 2.98
C CYS A 35 5.04 -4.45 2.04
N GLY A 36 5.92 -3.46 1.98
CA GLY A 36 7.12 -3.56 1.16
C GLY A 36 8.14 -4.58 1.68
N VAL A 37 8.21 -4.77 3.01
CA VAL A 37 9.14 -5.73 3.61
C VAL A 37 8.65 -7.18 3.57
N CYS A 38 7.37 -7.40 3.29
CA CYS A 38 6.79 -8.74 3.27
C CYS A 38 7.03 -9.48 1.94
N ASP A 39 7.35 -8.76 0.88
CA ASP A 39 7.56 -9.29 -0.47
C ASP A 39 9.05 -9.16 -0.86
N LEU A 40 9.93 -9.67 0.03
CA LEU A 40 11.37 -9.62 -0.18
C LEU A 40 11.79 -10.68 -1.21
N ASP A 41 12.27 -10.20 -2.37
CA ASP A 41 13.03 -10.97 -3.35
C ASP A 41 14.18 -10.10 -3.85
N ARG A 42 15.31 -10.18 -3.15
CA ARG A 42 16.46 -9.30 -3.39
C ARG A 42 17.76 -10.06 -3.38
N THR A 43 18.71 -9.54 -4.13
CA THR A 43 20.11 -10.01 -4.08
C THR A 43 20.95 -8.94 -3.41
N THR A 44 21.67 -9.31 -2.37
CA THR A 44 22.61 -8.43 -1.68
C THR A 44 23.80 -8.06 -2.56
N SER A 45 24.55 -7.02 -2.20
CA SER A 45 25.75 -6.57 -2.95
C SER A 45 26.85 -7.63 -3.07
N ASN A 46 26.87 -8.62 -2.16
CA ASN A 46 27.78 -9.76 -2.22
C ASN A 46 27.19 -11.01 -2.90
N GLY A 47 26.03 -10.88 -3.55
CA GLY A 47 25.39 -11.94 -4.33
C GLY A 47 24.54 -12.92 -3.53
N ALA A 48 24.36 -12.73 -2.21
CA ALA A 48 23.50 -13.61 -1.42
C ALA A 48 22.01 -13.26 -1.64
N PRO A 49 21.14 -14.24 -1.94
CA PRO A 49 19.71 -13.99 -2.06
C PRO A 49 19.08 -13.77 -0.68
N ILE A 50 18.07 -12.91 -0.63
CA ILE A 50 17.15 -12.74 0.49
C ILE A 50 15.75 -12.90 -0.08
N VAL A 51 15.09 -13.99 0.27
CA VAL A 51 13.80 -14.38 -0.30
C VAL A 51 12.82 -14.65 0.84
N ALA A 52 11.66 -14.00 0.79
CA ALA A 52 10.54 -14.26 1.68
C ALA A 52 9.77 -15.51 1.22
N ASP A 53 9.25 -16.26 2.18
CA ASP A 53 8.26 -17.32 2.00
C ASP A 53 6.90 -16.82 2.47
N ASP A 54 6.45 -17.22 3.66
CA ASP A 54 5.20 -16.73 4.25
C ASP A 54 5.38 -15.38 4.97
N SER A 55 4.36 -14.54 4.88
CA SER A 55 4.39 -13.24 5.55
C SER A 55 3.05 -12.81 6.16
N THR A 56 3.13 -12.10 7.27
CA THR A 56 1.97 -11.47 7.92
C THR A 56 2.30 -10.06 8.33
N LEU A 57 1.46 -9.10 7.91
CA LEU A 57 1.48 -7.72 8.40
C LEU A 57 0.32 -7.51 9.38
N THR A 58 0.61 -7.00 10.57
CA THR A 58 -0.38 -6.53 11.53
C THR A 58 -0.25 -5.04 11.73
N VAL A 59 -1.33 -4.30 11.45
CA VAL A 59 -1.44 -2.87 11.72
C VAL A 59 -2.36 -2.67 12.91
N THR A 60 -1.86 -1.98 13.94
CA THR A 60 -2.66 -1.56 15.09
C THR A 60 -2.93 -0.06 14.99
N VAL A 61 -4.22 0.31 14.92
CA VAL A 61 -4.68 1.70 14.91
C VAL A 61 -4.94 2.13 16.34
N HIS A 62 -4.21 3.15 16.80
CA HIS A 62 -4.31 3.68 18.16
C HIS A 62 -5.39 4.76 18.28
N GLY A 63 -5.94 4.90 19.48
CA GLY A 63 -6.98 5.90 19.76
C GLY A 63 -6.49 7.35 19.62
N ASP A 64 -5.18 7.59 19.70
CA ASP A 64 -4.55 8.89 19.45
C ASP A 64 -4.36 9.19 17.96
N GLY A 65 -4.65 8.22 17.08
CA GLY A 65 -4.51 8.34 15.63
C GLY A 65 -3.16 7.86 15.09
N SER A 66 -2.22 7.49 15.93
CA SER A 66 -0.98 6.84 15.45
C SER A 66 -1.24 5.38 15.04
N THR A 67 -0.33 4.81 14.27
CA THR A 67 -0.37 3.39 13.91
C THR A 67 0.95 2.70 14.23
N THR A 68 0.86 1.43 14.62
CA THR A 68 2.02 0.53 14.74
C THR A 68 1.87 -0.58 13.72
N TRP A 69 2.94 -0.81 12.98
CA TRP A 69 3.04 -1.80 11.93
C TRP A 69 4.03 -2.88 12.36
N ALA A 70 3.60 -4.13 12.38
CA ALA A 70 4.40 -5.27 12.77
C ALA A 70 4.38 -6.30 11.65
N ALA A 71 5.48 -6.43 10.92
CA ALA A 71 5.67 -7.41 9.88
C ALA A 71 6.42 -8.63 10.44
N ARG A 72 5.92 -9.82 10.11
CA ARG A 72 6.54 -11.10 10.32
C ARG A 72 6.74 -11.76 8.97
N VAL A 73 7.99 -12.05 8.62
CA VAL A 73 8.38 -12.60 7.32
C VAL A 73 9.24 -13.82 7.55
N ASP A 74 8.74 -14.99 7.21
CA ASP A 74 9.52 -16.21 7.23
C ASP A 74 10.39 -16.20 5.98
N LEU A 75 11.71 -16.46 6.14
CA LEU A 75 12.69 -16.35 5.07
C LEU A 75 13.04 -17.73 4.53
N GLU A 76 12.80 -17.93 3.23
CA GLU A 76 13.30 -19.10 2.50
C GLU A 76 14.83 -19.04 2.35
N ALA A 77 15.36 -17.83 2.13
CA ALA A 77 16.81 -17.61 1.97
C ALA A 77 17.25 -16.30 2.64
N GLY A 78 18.53 -16.26 3.07
CA GLY A 78 19.19 -15.06 3.57
C GLY A 78 19.04 -14.82 5.09
N GLY A 79 18.28 -15.64 5.82
CA GLY A 79 18.08 -15.50 7.26
C GLY A 79 19.39 -15.46 8.05
N ASP A 80 20.33 -16.35 7.76
CA ASP A 80 21.66 -16.37 8.41
C ASP A 80 22.47 -15.10 8.14
N ALA A 81 22.44 -14.61 6.90
CA ALA A 81 23.15 -13.38 6.52
C ALA A 81 22.59 -12.16 7.27
N LEU A 82 21.26 -12.06 7.40
CA LEU A 82 20.60 -10.99 8.13
C LEU A 82 20.75 -11.12 9.66
N SER A 83 20.85 -12.34 10.20
CA SER A 83 21.02 -12.57 11.62
C SER A 83 22.43 -12.17 12.12
N THR A 84 23.47 -12.49 11.31
CA THR A 84 24.87 -12.23 11.64
C THR A 84 25.34 -10.83 11.29
N ASN A 85 24.63 -10.12 10.39
CA ASN A 85 25.01 -8.78 9.93
C ASN A 85 23.88 -7.76 10.15
N ALA A 86 23.91 -7.11 11.32
CA ALA A 86 22.91 -6.11 11.70
C ALA A 86 22.87 -4.88 10.75
N SER A 87 24.02 -4.50 10.17
CA SER A 87 24.07 -3.38 9.22
C SER A 87 23.41 -3.74 7.88
N LEU A 88 23.65 -4.96 7.39
CA LEU A 88 22.99 -5.47 6.19
C LEU A 88 21.47 -5.56 6.42
N ARG A 89 21.07 -6.16 7.56
CA ARG A 89 19.64 -6.26 7.91
C ARG A 89 18.96 -4.89 7.92
N ARG A 90 19.56 -3.90 8.59
CA ARG A 90 19.01 -2.55 8.62
C ARG A 90 18.88 -1.95 7.22
N ALA A 91 19.93 -2.03 6.40
CA ALA A 91 19.90 -1.49 5.04
C ALA A 91 18.81 -2.14 4.17
N VAL A 92 18.65 -3.47 4.25
CA VAL A 92 17.61 -4.20 3.52
C VAL A 92 16.22 -3.82 3.99
N VAL A 93 16.01 -3.73 5.31
CA VAL A 93 14.71 -3.38 5.89
C VAL A 93 14.35 -1.93 5.59
N ASP A 94 15.26 -0.98 5.80
CA ASP A 94 15.01 0.45 5.53
C ASP A 94 14.66 0.72 4.07
N ASP A 95 15.24 -0.03 3.14
CA ASP A 95 14.92 0.07 1.73
C ASP A 95 13.56 -0.56 1.42
N ALA A 96 13.31 -1.77 1.93
CA ALA A 96 12.07 -2.50 1.68
C ALA A 96 10.84 -1.83 2.30
N VAL A 97 10.94 -1.26 3.50
CA VAL A 97 9.81 -0.56 4.14
C VAL A 97 9.41 0.68 3.34
N ARG A 98 10.38 1.39 2.72
CA ARG A 98 10.08 2.54 1.85
C ARG A 98 9.38 2.19 0.54
N ASP A 99 9.48 0.95 0.08
CA ASP A 99 8.74 0.48 -1.09
C ASP A 99 7.23 0.30 -0.79
N GLY A 100 6.85 0.23 0.49
CA GLY A 100 5.46 0.12 0.94
C GLY A 100 4.73 1.47 0.98
N ILE A 101 3.47 1.41 1.41
CA ILE A 101 2.60 2.60 1.50
C ILE A 101 2.78 3.44 2.77
N ALA A 102 3.43 2.89 3.82
CA ALA A 102 3.63 3.59 5.08
C ALA A 102 4.71 4.67 4.97
N ASP A 103 4.57 5.77 5.73
CA ASP A 103 5.67 6.70 6.01
C ASP A 103 6.34 6.30 7.33
N PRO A 104 7.38 5.44 7.27
CA PRO A 104 7.89 4.75 8.45
C PRO A 104 8.77 5.64 9.33
N SER A 105 8.50 5.59 10.61
CA SER A 105 9.38 6.09 11.67
C SER A 105 9.67 4.99 12.69
N ASP A 106 10.73 5.15 13.49
CA ASP A 106 11.10 4.22 14.56
C ASP A 106 11.22 2.76 14.07
N VAL A 107 11.87 2.55 12.91
CA VAL A 107 12.02 1.22 12.31
C VAL A 107 12.99 0.38 13.15
N ASP A 108 12.50 -0.74 13.69
CA ASP A 108 13.31 -1.76 14.36
C ASP A 108 13.18 -3.11 13.64
N SER A 109 14.25 -3.91 13.68
CA SER A 109 14.25 -5.23 13.05
C SER A 109 15.13 -6.22 13.78
N ARG A 110 14.67 -7.50 13.81
CA ARG A 110 15.43 -8.62 14.34
C ARG A 110 15.12 -9.90 13.57
N ILE A 111 16.02 -10.87 13.68
CA ILE A 111 15.81 -12.24 13.20
C ILE A 111 15.58 -13.15 14.40
N ASP A 112 14.54 -13.96 14.32
CA ASP A 112 14.22 -14.97 15.33
C ASP A 112 13.88 -16.30 14.63
N GLY A 113 14.75 -17.31 14.74
CA GLY A 113 14.53 -18.64 14.19
C GLY A 113 14.31 -18.68 12.66
N GLY A 114 14.97 -17.79 11.90
CA GLY A 114 14.77 -17.70 10.43
C GLY A 114 13.66 -16.73 10.00
N THR A 115 12.89 -16.22 10.95
CA THR A 115 11.86 -15.20 10.72
C THR A 115 12.42 -13.80 10.91
N LEU A 116 12.23 -12.92 9.92
CA LEU A 116 12.46 -11.49 10.04
C LEU A 116 11.24 -10.83 10.69
N LEU A 117 11.47 -10.16 11.79
CA LEU A 117 10.48 -9.36 12.53
C LEU A 117 10.84 -7.88 12.34
N VAL A 118 9.88 -7.10 11.87
CA VAL A 118 10.06 -5.65 11.62
C VAL A 118 8.91 -4.90 12.25
N ASP A 119 9.23 -3.95 13.12
CA ASP A 119 8.27 -3.08 13.78
C ASP A 119 8.58 -1.63 13.39
N TYR A 120 7.55 -0.85 13.04
CA TYR A 120 7.68 0.58 12.75
C TYR A 120 6.38 1.33 13.05
N ARG A 121 6.47 2.65 13.08
CA ARG A 121 5.32 3.55 13.30
C ARG A 121 5.08 4.38 12.06
N ASP A 122 3.80 4.72 11.85
CA ASP A 122 3.37 5.72 10.89
C ASP A 122 2.35 6.63 11.60
N ALA A 123 2.70 7.90 11.75
CA ALA A 123 1.88 8.88 12.44
C ALA A 123 0.79 9.46 11.53
N ASP A 124 1.00 9.40 10.22
CA ASP A 124 0.16 10.05 9.21
C ASP A 124 -0.82 9.07 8.52
N ALA A 125 -0.81 7.80 8.94
CA ALA A 125 -1.68 6.75 8.39
C ALA A 125 -3.17 6.92 8.72
N THR A 126 -3.56 7.94 9.48
CA THR A 126 -4.95 8.10 9.91
C THR A 126 -5.45 9.54 9.90
N GLU A 127 -6.76 9.66 9.74
CA GLU A 127 -7.50 10.91 9.96
C GLU A 127 -8.43 10.77 11.17
N ARG A 128 -8.55 11.83 11.99
CA ARG A 128 -9.43 11.83 13.17
C ARG A 128 -10.65 12.71 12.93
N HIS A 129 -11.84 12.12 13.07
CA HIS A 129 -13.10 12.82 12.85
C HIS A 129 -14.15 12.42 13.90
N LEU A 130 -14.70 13.38 14.67
CA LEU A 130 -15.84 13.18 15.58
C LEU A 130 -15.73 11.95 16.49
N GLY A 131 -14.53 11.71 17.05
CA GLY A 131 -14.27 10.56 17.95
C GLY A 131 -14.13 9.21 17.24
N VAL A 132 -13.85 9.21 15.95
CA VAL A 132 -13.45 8.04 15.17
C VAL A 132 -12.08 8.28 14.55
N VAL A 133 -11.34 7.22 14.29
CA VAL A 133 -10.05 7.21 13.60
C VAL A 133 -10.23 6.48 12.28
N VAL A 134 -9.97 7.15 11.16
CA VAL A 134 -10.07 6.59 9.81
C VAL A 134 -8.68 6.17 9.36
N PHE A 135 -8.49 4.91 9.01
CA PHE A 135 -7.24 4.36 8.51
C PHE A 135 -7.21 4.50 6.98
N THR A 136 -6.39 5.42 6.48
CA THR A 136 -6.40 5.85 5.07
C THR A 136 -5.47 5.09 4.11
N PRO A 137 -4.40 4.38 4.55
CA PRO A 137 -3.38 3.87 3.63
C PRO A 137 -3.88 2.86 2.59
N LEU A 138 -5.03 2.22 2.81
CA LEU A 138 -5.52 1.18 1.89
C LEU A 138 -6.15 1.76 0.63
N THR A 139 -6.49 3.05 0.63
CA THR A 139 -7.11 3.74 -0.51
C THR A 139 -6.11 4.72 -1.12
N PRO A 140 -5.82 4.67 -2.42
CA PRO A 140 -4.95 5.64 -3.06
C PRO A 140 -5.52 7.07 -2.93
N ALA A 141 -4.67 8.06 -2.69
CA ALA A 141 -5.09 9.45 -2.48
C ALA A 141 -5.74 10.07 -3.75
N SER A 142 -5.26 9.69 -4.93
CA SER A 142 -5.75 10.22 -6.21
C SER A 142 -5.78 9.14 -7.29
N PRO A 143 -6.60 8.08 -7.12
CA PRO A 143 -6.53 6.88 -7.99
C PRO A 143 -6.95 7.14 -9.44
N SER A 144 -7.72 8.18 -9.71
CA SER A 144 -8.20 8.55 -11.04
C SER A 144 -7.29 9.55 -11.77
N ALA A 145 -6.30 10.12 -11.07
CA ALA A 145 -5.39 11.08 -11.70
C ALA A 145 -4.31 10.35 -12.52
N PRO A 146 -3.92 10.85 -13.72
CA PRO A 146 -2.80 10.31 -14.45
C PRO A 146 -1.49 10.41 -13.65
N PHE A 147 -0.60 9.42 -13.77
CA PHE A 147 0.69 9.39 -13.09
C PHE A 147 1.51 10.67 -13.32
N ALA A 148 1.48 11.22 -14.55
CA ALA A 148 2.18 12.44 -14.93
C ALA A 148 1.78 13.69 -14.12
N ILE A 149 0.64 13.67 -13.42
CA ILE A 149 0.15 14.76 -12.57
C ILE A 149 -0.02 14.32 -11.10
N GLY A 150 0.71 13.26 -10.67
CA GLY A 150 0.77 12.82 -9.28
C GLY A 150 -0.30 11.80 -8.87
N GLY A 151 -0.92 11.09 -9.81
CA GLY A 151 -1.83 9.99 -9.52
C GLY A 151 -1.10 8.82 -8.85
N GLU A 152 -1.78 8.17 -7.92
CA GLU A 152 -1.31 6.95 -7.25
C GLU A 152 -1.89 5.69 -7.90
N GLY A 153 -1.11 4.61 -7.88
CA GLY A 153 -1.52 3.29 -8.36
C GLY A 153 -2.43 2.56 -7.37
N PRO A 154 -3.05 1.46 -7.82
CA PRO A 154 -3.83 0.61 -6.94
C PRO A 154 -2.93 -0.01 -5.85
N ARG A 155 -3.55 -0.38 -4.72
CA ARG A 155 -2.86 -1.01 -3.59
C ARG A 155 -3.02 -2.53 -3.66
N TYR A 156 -1.91 -3.26 -3.49
CA TYR A 156 -1.94 -4.71 -3.34
C TYR A 156 -1.33 -5.13 -2.00
N LEU A 157 -1.63 -6.35 -1.53
CA LEU A 157 -1.25 -6.77 -0.19
C LEU A 157 0.26 -6.75 0.04
N GLY A 158 1.07 -7.28 -0.90
CA GLY A 158 2.50 -7.50 -0.69
C GLY A 158 2.79 -8.41 0.53
N THR A 159 1.79 -9.16 1.00
CA THR A 159 1.86 -10.07 2.15
C THR A 159 0.81 -11.17 1.96
N ASP A 160 1.01 -12.35 2.56
CA ASP A 160 0.00 -13.42 2.53
C ASP A 160 -1.21 -13.07 3.40
N ARG A 161 -0.95 -12.31 4.47
CA ARG A 161 -1.99 -11.93 5.42
C ARG A 161 -1.79 -10.51 5.94
N LEU A 162 -2.79 -9.65 5.75
CA LEU A 162 -2.90 -8.34 6.38
C LEU A 162 -3.96 -8.38 7.49
N VAL A 163 -3.61 -7.93 8.68
CA VAL A 163 -4.52 -7.76 9.81
C VAL A 163 -4.54 -6.30 10.23
N VAL A 164 -5.71 -5.65 10.19
CA VAL A 164 -5.90 -4.30 10.74
C VAL A 164 -6.80 -4.41 11.97
N ARG A 165 -6.31 -3.93 13.11
CA ARG A 165 -7.00 -3.98 14.41
C ARG A 165 -6.87 -2.65 15.15
N GLY A 166 -7.75 -2.42 16.12
CA GLY A 166 -7.62 -1.32 17.08
C GLY A 166 -6.89 -1.72 18.35
N ASP A 167 -6.60 -0.75 19.19
CA ASP A 167 -6.15 -0.95 20.57
C ASP A 167 -7.13 -1.81 21.39
N PRO A 168 -6.74 -2.34 22.56
CA PRO A 168 -7.67 -2.93 23.50
C PRO A 168 -8.83 -1.98 23.80
N GLY A 169 -10.06 -2.48 23.62
CA GLY A 169 -11.28 -1.65 23.75
C GLY A 169 -11.70 -0.91 22.48
N TRP A 170 -10.94 -0.99 21.39
CA TRP A 170 -11.26 -0.44 20.08
C TRP A 170 -11.65 -1.54 19.08
N SER A 171 -12.48 -1.20 18.13
CA SER A 171 -12.91 -2.11 17.06
C SER A 171 -12.67 -1.43 15.71
N VAL A 172 -12.10 -2.17 14.75
CA VAL A 172 -11.98 -1.71 13.37
C VAL A 172 -13.11 -2.28 12.54
N ARG A 173 -13.73 -1.44 11.75
CA ARG A 173 -14.82 -1.79 10.83
C ARG A 173 -14.50 -1.25 9.44
N GLY A 174 -14.86 -2.00 8.41
CA GLY A 174 -14.62 -1.61 7.03
C GLY A 174 -15.50 -2.39 6.08
N VAL A 175 -15.36 -2.09 4.80
CA VAL A 175 -16.00 -2.78 3.67
C VAL A 175 -14.93 -3.13 2.64
N GLY A 176 -15.20 -4.11 1.81
CA GLY A 176 -14.27 -4.64 0.81
C GLY A 176 -14.20 -6.15 0.92
N ASN A 177 -13.13 -6.73 0.41
CA ASN A 177 -12.86 -8.17 0.46
C ASN A 177 -12.24 -8.66 1.80
N ALA A 178 -12.23 -7.81 2.84
CA ALA A 178 -11.76 -8.20 4.16
C ALA A 178 -12.76 -9.09 4.91
N ASN A 179 -12.25 -10.08 5.62
CA ASN A 179 -13.01 -10.84 6.60
C ASN A 179 -13.01 -10.10 7.93
N GLY A 180 -14.19 -9.59 8.37
CA GLY A 180 -14.33 -8.87 9.63
C GLY A 180 -14.80 -9.78 10.76
N SER A 181 -14.03 -9.87 11.85
CA SER A 181 -14.42 -10.58 13.06
C SER A 181 -13.72 -10.02 14.30
N ALA A 182 -14.38 -10.07 15.46
CA ALA A 182 -13.81 -9.64 16.73
C ALA A 182 -13.15 -8.23 16.71
N GLY A 183 -13.75 -7.28 15.97
CA GLY A 183 -13.28 -5.89 15.89
C GLY A 183 -11.99 -5.70 15.09
N ARG A 184 -11.64 -6.63 14.23
CA ARG A 184 -10.49 -6.56 13.32
C ARG A 184 -10.92 -6.90 11.89
N LEU A 185 -10.12 -6.46 10.92
CA LEU A 185 -10.26 -6.82 9.50
C LEU A 185 -9.06 -7.65 9.08
N VAL A 186 -9.29 -8.65 8.24
CA VAL A 186 -8.26 -9.56 7.73
C VAL A 186 -8.42 -9.70 6.23
N TRP A 187 -7.36 -9.44 5.49
CA TRP A 187 -7.21 -9.77 4.07
C TRP A 187 -6.21 -10.91 3.94
N THR A 188 -6.44 -11.81 3.03
CA THR A 188 -5.50 -12.88 2.67
C THR A 188 -5.24 -12.84 1.17
N ARG A 189 -4.06 -13.29 0.74
CA ARG A 189 -3.69 -13.36 -0.68
C ARG A 189 -4.71 -14.18 -1.48
N GLU A 190 -5.19 -15.28 -0.91
CA GLU A 190 -6.17 -16.18 -1.54
C GLU A 190 -7.56 -15.54 -1.75
N ALA A 191 -7.93 -14.56 -0.93
CA ALA A 191 -9.21 -13.86 -1.01
C ALA A 191 -9.15 -12.60 -1.89
N GLY A 192 -7.95 -12.19 -2.31
CA GLY A 192 -7.75 -11.09 -3.26
C GLY A 192 -8.09 -11.50 -4.69
N ASP A 193 -8.31 -10.52 -5.55
CA ASP A 193 -8.44 -10.72 -7.00
C ASP A 193 -7.01 -10.59 -7.58
N PRO A 194 -6.36 -11.72 -7.95
CA PRO A 194 -4.98 -11.66 -8.40
C PRO A 194 -4.90 -11.11 -9.82
N ASP A 195 -3.91 -10.27 -10.09
CA ASP A 195 -3.53 -9.92 -11.45
C ASP A 195 -2.67 -11.03 -12.11
N ASP A 196 -2.25 -10.77 -13.37
CA ASP A 196 -1.41 -11.71 -14.13
C ASP A 196 -0.02 -11.92 -13.48
N ASP A 197 0.42 -11.02 -12.60
CA ASP A 197 1.66 -11.12 -11.83
C ASP A 197 1.44 -11.76 -10.44
N GLY A 198 0.22 -12.22 -10.14
CA GLY A 198 -0.14 -12.86 -8.86
C GLY A 198 -0.30 -11.88 -7.69
N ARG A 199 -0.43 -10.57 -7.95
CA ARG A 199 -0.63 -9.56 -6.91
C ARG A 199 -2.09 -9.57 -6.45
N ALA A 200 -2.31 -9.78 -5.16
CA ALA A 200 -3.64 -9.73 -4.56
C ALA A 200 -4.03 -8.29 -4.17
N PHE A 201 -4.97 -7.70 -4.90
CA PHE A 201 -5.44 -6.33 -4.63
C PHE A 201 -6.37 -6.26 -3.42
N VAL A 202 -6.30 -5.15 -2.70
CA VAL A 202 -7.03 -4.97 -1.43
C VAL A 202 -8.53 -4.78 -1.64
N GLY A 203 -8.96 -4.27 -2.78
CA GLY A 203 -10.38 -4.10 -3.13
C GLY A 203 -11.17 -3.25 -2.12
N VAL A 204 -10.54 -2.26 -1.48
CA VAL A 204 -11.17 -1.40 -0.49
C VAL A 204 -11.98 -0.32 -1.19
N THR A 205 -13.29 -0.29 -0.92
CA THR A 205 -14.19 0.74 -1.44
C THR A 205 -14.39 1.90 -0.47
N ARG A 206 -14.00 1.73 0.78
CA ARG A 206 -14.03 2.75 1.83
C ARG A 206 -12.98 2.43 2.88
N ASP A 207 -12.34 3.46 3.39
CA ASP A 207 -11.33 3.32 4.44
C ASP A 207 -11.90 2.64 5.69
N PRO A 208 -11.12 1.76 6.31
CA PRO A 208 -11.45 1.19 7.62
C PRO A 208 -11.56 2.28 8.69
N VAL A 209 -12.51 2.11 9.60
CA VAL A 209 -12.76 3.05 10.70
C VAL A 209 -12.54 2.34 12.03
N ALA A 210 -11.62 2.86 12.82
CA ALA A 210 -11.41 2.43 14.21
C ALA A 210 -12.25 3.29 15.15
N VAL A 211 -12.93 2.64 16.07
CA VAL A 211 -13.82 3.26 17.04
C VAL A 211 -13.72 2.57 18.39
N GLU A 212 -13.94 3.31 19.46
CA GLU A 212 -14.09 2.75 20.80
C GLU A 212 -15.26 1.77 20.83
N ALA A 213 -15.10 0.67 21.55
CA ALA A 213 -16.12 -0.36 21.68
C ALA A 213 -17.42 0.22 22.26
N GLY A 214 -18.55 -0.06 21.61
CA GLY A 214 -19.85 0.51 21.98
C GLY A 214 -20.23 1.82 21.26
N SER A 215 -19.33 2.40 20.47
CA SER A 215 -19.64 3.60 19.67
C SER A 215 -20.75 3.35 18.64
N VAL A 216 -21.66 4.33 18.52
CA VAL A 216 -22.83 4.27 17.64
C VAL A 216 -22.50 4.95 16.30
N LEU A 217 -22.89 4.31 15.19
CA LEU A 217 -22.82 4.84 13.80
C LEU A 217 -21.42 5.38 13.39
N PRO A 218 -20.33 4.59 13.55
CA PRO A 218 -18.98 5.05 13.27
C PRO A 218 -18.78 5.52 11.81
N GLY A 219 -19.32 4.82 10.84
CA GLY A 219 -19.21 5.19 9.43
C GLY A 219 -19.92 6.49 9.08
N LEU A 220 -21.03 6.82 9.77
CA LEU A 220 -21.70 8.10 9.59
C LEU A 220 -20.88 9.25 10.19
N ARG A 221 -20.28 9.05 11.37
CA ARG A 221 -19.38 10.03 11.99
C ARG A 221 -18.16 10.33 11.12
N ALA A 222 -17.53 9.32 10.54
CA ALA A 222 -16.42 9.48 9.60
C ALA A 222 -16.86 10.33 8.39
N ARG A 223 -18.00 10.01 7.78
CA ARG A 223 -18.52 10.77 6.61
C ARG A 223 -18.82 12.23 6.95
N ILE A 224 -19.52 12.47 8.04
CA ILE A 224 -19.84 13.84 8.48
C ILE A 224 -18.55 14.60 8.80
N GLY A 225 -17.60 13.97 9.48
CA GLY A 225 -16.31 14.58 9.81
C GLY A 225 -15.55 15.01 8.55
N ARG A 226 -15.40 14.15 7.56
CA ARG A 226 -14.75 14.48 6.29
C ARG A 226 -15.45 15.58 5.51
N LEU A 227 -16.78 15.59 5.47
CA LEU A 227 -17.55 16.68 4.86
C LEU A 227 -17.30 18.03 5.53
N LEU A 228 -17.14 18.06 6.85
CA LEU A 228 -16.89 19.29 7.61
C LEU A 228 -15.46 19.81 7.46
N THR A 229 -14.50 18.93 7.19
CA THR A 229 -13.08 19.29 7.01
C THR A 229 -12.71 19.59 5.55
N GLY A 230 -13.65 19.46 4.61
CA GLY A 230 -13.42 19.75 3.19
C GLY A 230 -12.65 18.63 2.45
N ASN A 231 -12.36 17.52 3.10
CA ASN A 231 -11.79 16.33 2.47
C ASN A 231 -12.93 15.56 1.76
N THR A 232 -13.34 16.04 0.60
CA THR A 232 -14.22 15.28 -0.30
C THR A 232 -13.39 14.27 -1.08
N PHE A 233 -13.92 13.04 -1.15
CA PHE A 233 -13.41 11.91 -1.92
C PHE A 233 -13.06 12.25 -3.36
#